data_14dc91a19c1f032e2c7455d80dcb7348
#
_entry.id   14dc91a19c1f032e2c7455d80dcb7348
#
_cell.length_a   1.000
_cell.length_b   1.000
_cell.length_c   1.000
_cell.angle_alpha   90.00
_cell.angle_beta   90.00
_cell.angle_gamma   90.00
#
_symmetry.space_group_name_H-M   'P 1'
#
loop_
_entity.id
_entity.type
_entity.pdbx_description
1 polymer ?
#
loop_
_entity_poly.entity_id
_entity_poly.type
_entity_poly.pdbx_seq_one_letter_code
_entity_poly.pdbx_strand_id
1 'polypeptide(L)'
;SAENIRRPTLSVSAYQVTLPGLKLPVSLSWRNVKQLTWKLRRVDPFLGKNYPDSTDAYQGGAVEKTWSETLEVKTAYAPGNRNFELELPSPGLYVLEATGGGLTAKDFALQSQIAVVTKSDRKQVQVFVTDVETGKAQPDAEVMLIRGSFENSQVVRANAQGIATFTFPNETSNASHYVWVKAGPQIAHARAGDAYWSSWSKQELAYVLM
;
A
#
# COMPACT_ATOMS: atom_id res chain seq x y z
N SER A 1 -17.48 27.50 -11.87
CA SER A 1 -17.71 27.94 -13.27
C SER A 1 -18.17 26.76 -14.11
N ALA A 2 -18.92 27.02 -15.20
CA ALA A 2 -19.42 25.97 -16.12
C ALA A 2 -18.30 25.12 -16.74
N GLU A 3 -17.11 25.65 -16.83
CA GLU A 3 -15.92 24.97 -17.36
C GLU A 3 -15.44 23.83 -16.45
N ASN A 4 -15.54 23.98 -15.12
CA ASN A 4 -15.17 22.92 -14.17
C ASN A 4 -16.12 21.72 -14.22
N ILE A 5 -17.37 21.91 -14.62
CA ILE A 5 -18.36 20.84 -14.75
C ILE A 5 -18.06 19.94 -15.96
N ARG A 6 -17.46 20.51 -17.00
CA ARG A 6 -17.12 19.80 -18.26
C ARG A 6 -15.83 19.01 -18.18
N ARG A 7 -14.93 19.31 -17.25
CA ARG A 7 -13.67 18.58 -17.10
C ARG A 7 -13.92 17.15 -16.66
N PRO A 8 -13.29 16.15 -17.29
CA PRO A 8 -13.33 14.80 -16.80
C PRO A 8 -12.61 14.69 -15.44
N THR A 9 -13.11 13.83 -14.57
CA THR A 9 -12.46 13.46 -13.31
C THR A 9 -12.49 11.96 -13.16
N LEU A 10 -11.46 11.42 -12.57
CA LEU A 10 -11.33 10.00 -12.28
C LEU A 10 -10.55 9.83 -10.98
N SER A 11 -11.08 9.04 -10.06
CA SER A 11 -10.43 8.69 -8.80
C SER A 11 -10.72 7.25 -8.43
N VAL A 12 -9.71 6.56 -7.95
CA VAL A 12 -9.76 5.19 -7.45
C VAL A 12 -9.21 5.20 -6.03
N SER A 13 -9.88 4.50 -5.13
CA SER A 13 -9.40 4.25 -3.77
C SER A 13 -9.56 2.76 -3.47
N ALA A 14 -8.43 2.12 -3.20
CA ALA A 14 -8.33 0.69 -2.92
C ALA A 14 -7.37 0.40 -1.75
N TYR A 15 -6.80 1.45 -1.15
CA TYR A 15 -5.78 1.32 -0.14
C TYR A 15 -6.34 0.72 1.16
N GLN A 16 -6.36 -0.59 1.17
CA GLN A 16 -6.63 -1.39 2.36
C GLN A 16 -5.75 -2.63 2.32
N VAL A 17 -5.41 -3.14 3.49
CA VAL A 17 -4.78 -4.45 3.61
C VAL A 17 -5.88 -5.47 3.84
N THR A 18 -5.92 -6.52 3.02
CA THR A 18 -6.85 -7.63 3.19
C THR A 18 -6.10 -8.92 3.48
N LEU A 19 -6.75 -9.85 4.18
CA LEU A 19 -6.23 -11.20 4.36
C LEU A 19 -6.39 -12.02 3.07
N PRO A 20 -5.53 -13.02 2.85
CA PRO A 20 -5.72 -13.97 1.76
C PRO A 20 -7.11 -14.60 1.76
N GLY A 21 -7.72 -14.68 0.57
CA GLY A 21 -9.08 -15.19 0.40
C GLY A 21 -10.20 -14.17 0.62
N LEU A 22 -9.90 -12.99 1.17
CA LEU A 22 -10.87 -11.90 1.25
C LEU A 22 -10.76 -10.99 0.01
N LYS A 23 -11.90 -10.44 -0.39
CA LYS A 23 -11.95 -9.46 -1.47
C LYS A 23 -11.61 -8.07 -0.95
N LEU A 24 -10.94 -7.29 -1.79
CA LEU A 24 -10.55 -5.92 -1.50
C LEU A 24 -11.68 -4.96 -1.90
N PRO A 25 -12.20 -4.13 -0.98
CA PRO A 25 -13.14 -3.08 -1.34
C PRO A 25 -12.45 -1.98 -2.16
N VAL A 26 -13.07 -1.59 -3.26
CA VAL A 26 -12.59 -0.54 -4.16
C VAL A 26 -13.69 0.49 -4.36
N SER A 27 -13.34 1.76 -4.20
CA SER A 27 -14.19 2.91 -4.51
C SER A 27 -13.74 3.57 -5.80
N LEU A 28 -14.66 3.78 -6.71
CA LEU A 28 -14.46 4.49 -7.97
C LEU A 28 -15.34 5.72 -8.02
N SER A 29 -14.76 6.88 -8.36
CA SER A 29 -15.50 8.12 -8.64
C SER A 29 -15.10 8.66 -10.00
N TRP A 30 -16.09 9.13 -10.77
CA TRP A 30 -15.82 9.68 -12.09
C TRP A 30 -16.78 10.81 -12.45
N ARG A 31 -16.39 11.61 -13.44
CA ARG A 31 -17.24 12.56 -14.16
C ARG A 31 -16.77 12.64 -15.60
N ASN A 32 -17.69 12.64 -16.55
CA ASN A 32 -17.41 12.75 -17.98
C ASN A 32 -16.45 11.67 -18.52
N VAL A 33 -16.44 10.51 -17.91
CA VAL A 33 -15.74 9.32 -18.36
C VAL A 33 -16.78 8.26 -18.70
N LYS A 34 -16.74 7.72 -19.93
CA LYS A 34 -17.72 6.74 -20.42
C LYS A 34 -17.17 5.32 -20.45
N GLN A 35 -15.87 5.19 -20.65
CA GLN A 35 -15.19 3.88 -20.71
C GLN A 35 -13.96 3.92 -19.84
N LEU A 36 -13.71 2.82 -19.16
CA LEU A 36 -12.51 2.58 -18.39
C LEU A 36 -11.81 1.33 -18.87
N THR A 37 -10.49 1.39 -18.86
CA THR A 37 -9.61 0.23 -18.90
C THR A 37 -8.90 0.13 -17.56
N TRP A 38 -9.02 -1.03 -16.96
CA TRP A 38 -8.38 -1.37 -15.70
C TRP A 38 -7.14 -2.22 -15.94
N LYS A 39 -6.15 -2.03 -15.10
CA LYS A 39 -4.96 -2.85 -15.05
C LYS A 39 -4.60 -3.13 -13.59
N LEU A 40 -4.43 -4.40 -13.27
CA LEU A 40 -3.90 -4.85 -11.99
C LEU A 40 -2.49 -5.37 -12.22
N ARG A 41 -1.52 -4.75 -11.59
CA ARG A 41 -0.11 -5.04 -11.78
C ARG A 41 0.53 -5.39 -10.44
N ARG A 42 1.13 -6.59 -10.35
CA ARG A 42 1.89 -7.01 -9.17
C ARG A 42 3.24 -6.30 -9.17
N VAL A 43 3.62 -5.75 -8.02
CA VAL A 43 4.87 -5.02 -7.87
C VAL A 43 5.69 -5.55 -6.69
N ASP A 44 7.02 -5.44 -6.80
CA ASP A 44 7.92 -5.74 -5.69
C ASP A 44 8.34 -4.42 -5.03
N PRO A 45 7.95 -4.16 -3.76
CA PRO A 45 8.30 -2.93 -3.08
C PRO A 45 9.80 -2.77 -2.86
N PHE A 46 10.58 -3.85 -2.90
CA PHE A 46 12.04 -3.79 -2.77
C PHE A 46 12.75 -3.26 -4.04
N LEU A 47 12.01 -3.12 -5.13
CA LEU A 47 12.49 -2.53 -6.39
C LEU A 47 11.95 -1.12 -6.64
N GLY A 48 11.36 -0.51 -5.63
CA GLY A 48 10.82 0.85 -5.69
C GLY A 48 11.89 1.92 -5.91
N LYS A 49 11.45 3.09 -6.41
CA LYS A 49 12.29 4.27 -6.63
C LYS A 49 11.60 5.52 -6.10
N ASN A 50 12.37 6.53 -5.74
CA ASN A 50 11.89 7.80 -5.21
C ASN A 50 11.15 7.65 -3.86
N TYR A 51 9.85 7.94 -3.81
CA TYR A 51 9.07 7.98 -2.56
C TYR A 51 8.16 6.77 -2.42
N PRO A 52 8.22 6.04 -1.30
CA PRO A 52 7.51 4.76 -1.13
C PRO A 52 5.98 4.88 -1.07
N ASP A 53 5.43 6.03 -0.84
CA ASP A 53 3.98 6.30 -0.78
C ASP A 53 3.35 6.63 -2.14
N SER A 54 4.17 6.74 -3.19
CA SER A 54 3.69 6.98 -4.55
C SER A 54 3.57 5.68 -5.34
N THR A 55 2.42 5.45 -6.00
CA THR A 55 2.25 4.34 -6.94
C THR A 55 3.22 4.39 -8.12
N ASP A 56 3.72 5.59 -8.46
CA ASP A 56 4.70 5.78 -9.53
C ASP A 56 6.12 5.35 -9.14
N ALA A 57 6.37 5.16 -7.84
CA ALA A 57 7.63 4.58 -7.34
C ALA A 57 7.83 3.14 -7.82
N TYR A 58 6.75 2.42 -8.11
CA TYR A 58 6.75 1.00 -8.43
C TYR A 58 6.48 0.77 -9.92
N GLN A 59 7.42 1.21 -10.73
CA GLN A 59 7.38 0.99 -12.18
C GLN A 59 7.81 -0.45 -12.49
N GLY A 60 7.17 -1.07 -13.50
CA GLY A 60 7.41 -2.46 -13.85
C GLY A 60 6.47 -3.41 -13.11
N GLY A 61 6.87 -4.68 -13.00
CA GLY A 61 6.05 -5.75 -12.42
C GLY A 61 5.11 -6.43 -13.43
N ALA A 62 4.62 -7.60 -13.07
CA ALA A 62 3.75 -8.40 -13.92
C ALA A 62 2.33 -7.83 -13.98
N VAL A 63 1.77 -7.72 -15.17
CA VAL A 63 0.34 -7.43 -15.34
C VAL A 63 -0.43 -8.72 -15.12
N GLU A 64 -1.16 -8.79 -14.01
CA GLU A 64 -1.94 -9.97 -13.62
C GLU A 64 -3.32 -10.00 -14.29
N LYS A 65 -3.92 -8.81 -14.48
CA LYS A 65 -5.25 -8.69 -15.04
C LYS A 65 -5.44 -7.37 -15.77
N THR A 66 -6.15 -7.42 -16.89
CA THR A 66 -6.63 -6.23 -17.61
C THR A 66 -8.07 -6.47 -18.00
N TRP A 67 -8.95 -5.46 -17.79
CA TRP A 67 -10.33 -5.52 -18.22
C TRP A 67 -10.84 -4.12 -18.56
N SER A 68 -11.95 -4.06 -19.28
CA SER A 68 -12.60 -2.80 -19.63
C SER A 68 -14.07 -2.83 -19.26
N GLU A 69 -14.62 -1.67 -19.00
CA GLU A 69 -16.03 -1.51 -18.72
C GLU A 69 -16.58 -0.18 -19.23
N THR A 70 -17.88 -0.15 -19.48
CA THR A 70 -18.62 1.06 -19.81
C THR A 70 -19.31 1.59 -18.56
N LEU A 71 -19.10 2.86 -18.25
CA LEU A 71 -19.71 3.51 -17.10
C LEU A 71 -21.09 4.09 -17.49
N GLU A 72 -22.08 3.86 -16.64
CA GLU A 72 -23.39 4.48 -16.81
C GLU A 72 -23.31 5.99 -16.56
N VAL A 73 -23.80 6.77 -17.51
CA VAL A 73 -23.96 8.21 -17.39
C VAL A 73 -25.46 8.51 -17.33
N LYS A 74 -26.01 8.61 -16.13
CA LYS A 74 -27.46 8.86 -15.91
C LYS A 74 -27.89 10.27 -16.32
N THR A 75 -27.01 11.24 -16.17
CA THR A 75 -27.24 12.65 -16.47
C THR A 75 -25.95 13.28 -16.99
N ALA A 76 -26.04 14.13 -18.01
CA ALA A 76 -24.88 14.84 -18.54
C ALA A 76 -24.18 15.63 -17.43
N TYR A 77 -22.85 15.46 -17.35
CA TYR A 77 -21.96 16.13 -16.39
C TYR A 77 -22.16 15.76 -14.90
N ALA A 78 -23.08 14.87 -14.56
CA ALA A 78 -23.23 14.40 -13.20
C ALA A 78 -22.03 13.53 -12.78
N PRO A 79 -21.56 13.64 -11.53
CA PRO A 79 -20.58 12.71 -11.00
C PRO A 79 -21.21 11.32 -10.82
N GLY A 80 -20.45 10.29 -11.13
CA GLY A 80 -20.76 8.91 -10.79
C GLY A 80 -19.86 8.41 -9.67
N ASN A 81 -20.34 7.49 -8.89
CA ASN A 81 -19.56 6.74 -7.92
C ASN A 81 -20.03 5.29 -7.86
N ARG A 82 -19.14 4.40 -7.51
CA ARG A 82 -19.44 2.98 -7.31
C ARG A 82 -18.41 2.35 -6.39
N ASN A 83 -18.90 1.50 -5.51
CA ASN A 83 -18.06 0.58 -4.74
C ASN A 83 -18.21 -0.82 -5.32
N PHE A 84 -17.10 -1.55 -5.38
CA PHE A 84 -17.07 -2.94 -5.80
C PHE A 84 -15.96 -3.70 -5.06
N GLU A 85 -16.00 -5.00 -5.15
CA GLU A 85 -15.01 -5.87 -4.55
C GLU A 85 -14.08 -6.43 -5.63
N LEU A 86 -12.77 -6.35 -5.37
CA LEU A 86 -11.71 -6.88 -6.23
C LEU A 86 -11.10 -8.12 -5.56
N GLU A 87 -11.08 -9.20 -6.31
CA GLU A 87 -10.33 -10.40 -5.93
C GLU A 87 -8.89 -10.27 -6.42
N LEU A 88 -7.94 -10.44 -5.49
CA LEU A 88 -6.52 -10.44 -5.81
C LEU A 88 -6.05 -11.87 -6.09
N PRO A 89 -5.20 -12.11 -7.11
CA PRO A 89 -4.81 -13.45 -7.53
C PRO A 89 -4.04 -14.24 -6.47
N SER A 90 -3.29 -13.54 -5.62
CA SER A 90 -2.46 -14.12 -4.57
C SER A 90 -1.99 -13.04 -3.60
N PRO A 91 -1.49 -13.40 -2.41
CA PRO A 91 -0.87 -12.44 -1.51
C PRO A 91 0.24 -11.64 -2.19
N GLY A 92 0.32 -10.34 -1.89
CA GLY A 92 1.33 -9.44 -2.45
C GLY A 92 0.84 -8.00 -2.56
N LEU A 93 1.75 -7.15 -3.05
CA LEU A 93 1.45 -5.74 -3.34
C LEU A 93 1.11 -5.57 -4.82
N TYR A 94 0.05 -4.82 -5.07
CA TYR A 94 -0.42 -4.50 -6.42
C TYR A 94 -0.61 -3.00 -6.58
N VAL A 95 -0.49 -2.53 -7.81
CA VAL A 95 -0.99 -1.24 -8.26
C VAL A 95 -2.23 -1.49 -9.11
N LEU A 96 -3.37 -0.98 -8.65
CA LEU A 96 -4.61 -0.92 -9.41
C LEU A 96 -4.65 0.39 -10.18
N GLU A 97 -4.79 0.31 -11.49
CA GLU A 97 -4.81 1.46 -12.39
C GLU A 97 -6.11 1.47 -13.18
N ALA A 98 -6.77 2.62 -13.23
CA ALA A 98 -7.93 2.88 -14.06
C ALA A 98 -7.61 4.01 -15.04
N THR A 99 -7.82 3.77 -16.34
CA THR A 99 -7.57 4.75 -17.40
C THR A 99 -8.85 5.00 -18.18
N GLY A 100 -9.22 6.26 -18.36
CA GLY A 100 -10.39 6.66 -19.15
C GLY A 100 -10.53 8.18 -19.24
N GLY A 101 -11.15 8.68 -20.29
CA GLY A 101 -11.34 10.12 -20.51
C GLY A 101 -10.06 10.93 -20.58
N GLY A 102 -8.94 10.33 -20.99
CA GLY A 102 -7.60 10.95 -20.98
C GLY A 102 -6.95 11.06 -19.60
N LEU A 103 -7.53 10.41 -18.59
CA LEU A 103 -7.03 10.41 -17.21
C LEU A 103 -6.58 9.01 -16.80
N THR A 104 -5.67 8.95 -15.85
CA THR A 104 -5.25 7.74 -15.16
C THR A 104 -5.31 7.97 -13.66
N ALA A 105 -6.01 7.10 -12.95
CA ALA A 105 -6.05 7.05 -11.50
C ALA A 105 -5.44 5.73 -11.03
N LYS A 106 -4.68 5.78 -9.94
CA LYS A 106 -3.97 4.61 -9.39
C LYS A 106 -4.13 4.58 -7.89
N ASP A 107 -4.15 3.37 -7.35
CA ASP A 107 -4.00 3.17 -5.91
C ASP A 107 -3.34 1.82 -5.63
N PHE A 108 -2.88 1.64 -4.39
CA PHE A 108 -2.33 0.39 -3.93
C PHE A 108 -3.42 -0.60 -3.53
N ALA A 109 -3.13 -1.88 -3.73
CA ALA A 109 -3.91 -2.99 -3.21
C ALA A 109 -2.93 -3.99 -2.57
N LEU A 110 -3.13 -4.31 -1.30
CA LEU A 110 -2.23 -5.19 -0.54
C LEU A 110 -3.02 -6.34 0.05
N GLN A 111 -2.56 -7.57 -0.20
CA GLN A 111 -3.07 -8.76 0.46
C GLN A 111 -1.94 -9.45 1.20
N SER A 112 -2.10 -9.63 2.51
CA SER A 112 -1.05 -10.16 3.37
C SER A 112 -1.60 -10.82 4.62
N GLN A 113 -0.88 -11.84 5.07
CA GLN A 113 -1.07 -12.52 6.35
C GLN A 113 0.02 -12.14 7.37
N ILE A 114 0.85 -11.15 7.02
CA ILE A 114 1.93 -10.67 7.87
C ILE A 114 1.48 -9.45 8.66
N ALA A 115 1.65 -9.50 9.97
CA ALA A 115 1.55 -8.36 10.86
C ALA A 115 2.95 -7.77 11.09
N VAL A 116 3.03 -6.45 11.07
CA VAL A 116 4.26 -5.70 11.33
C VAL A 116 4.01 -4.69 12.43
N VAL A 117 4.80 -4.78 13.49
CA VAL A 117 4.81 -3.80 14.58
C VAL A 117 6.17 -3.15 14.63
N THR A 118 6.20 -1.83 14.72
CA THR A 118 7.44 -1.06 14.81
C THR A 118 7.57 -0.43 16.19
N LYS A 119 8.78 -0.46 16.73
CA LYS A 119 9.17 0.29 17.92
C LYS A 119 10.40 1.12 17.59
N SER A 120 10.34 2.40 17.80
CA SER A 120 11.45 3.30 17.47
C SER A 120 11.82 4.20 18.64
N ASP A 121 13.09 4.51 18.72
CA ASP A 121 13.65 5.63 19.45
C ASP A 121 14.58 6.42 18.52
N ARG A 122 15.27 7.44 19.04
CA ARG A 122 16.15 8.30 18.24
C ARG A 122 17.35 7.58 17.62
N LYS A 123 17.70 6.40 18.09
CA LYS A 123 18.91 5.68 17.69
C LYS A 123 18.62 4.33 17.05
N GLN A 124 17.38 3.86 17.16
CA GLN A 124 17.05 2.50 16.78
C GLN A 124 15.61 2.38 16.30
N VAL A 125 15.39 1.56 15.29
CA VAL A 125 14.08 1.06 14.89
C VAL A 125 14.09 -0.46 14.97
N GLN A 126 13.18 -1.02 15.73
CA GLN A 126 12.90 -2.46 15.79
C GLN A 126 11.61 -2.75 15.06
N VAL A 127 11.63 -3.77 14.21
CA VAL A 127 10.50 -4.23 13.42
C VAL A 127 10.21 -5.68 13.81
N PHE A 128 9.01 -5.91 14.31
CA PHE A 128 8.51 -7.24 14.70
C PHE A 128 7.63 -7.75 13.57
N VAL A 129 7.95 -8.93 13.05
CA VAL A 129 7.27 -9.56 11.94
C VAL A 129 6.65 -10.86 12.43
N THR A 130 5.32 -10.95 12.34
CA THR A 130 4.56 -12.12 12.79
C THR A 130 3.48 -12.48 11.78
N ASP A 131 3.02 -13.71 11.84
CA ASP A 131 1.80 -14.13 11.17
C ASP A 131 0.58 -13.58 11.92
N VAL A 132 -0.38 -13.00 11.21
CA VAL A 132 -1.51 -12.29 11.80
C VAL A 132 -2.50 -13.20 12.51
N GLU A 133 -2.65 -14.44 12.06
CA GLU A 133 -3.61 -15.39 12.64
C GLU A 133 -3.03 -16.14 13.84
N THR A 134 -1.77 -16.53 13.73
CA THR A 134 -1.14 -17.39 14.72
C THR A 134 -0.25 -16.67 15.71
N GLY A 135 0.12 -15.41 15.42
CA GLY A 135 1.09 -14.62 16.17
C GLY A 135 2.53 -15.18 16.09
N LYS A 136 2.77 -16.20 15.28
CA LYS A 136 4.10 -16.82 15.15
C LYS A 136 5.08 -15.87 14.48
N ALA A 137 6.28 -15.79 15.05
CA ALA A 137 7.38 -15.04 14.46
C ALA A 137 7.67 -15.51 13.03
N GLN A 138 8.07 -14.56 12.17
CA GLN A 138 8.52 -14.81 10.80
C GLN A 138 10.05 -14.64 10.72
N PRO A 139 10.84 -15.66 11.03
CA PRO A 139 12.29 -15.59 10.91
C PRO A 139 12.69 -15.43 9.45
N ASP A 140 13.87 -14.86 9.24
CA ASP A 140 14.46 -14.61 7.91
C ASP A 140 13.65 -13.70 6.99
N ALA A 141 12.55 -13.10 7.47
CA ALA A 141 11.83 -12.09 6.72
C ALA A 141 12.78 -10.93 6.35
N GLU A 142 12.77 -10.52 5.10
CA GLU A 142 13.52 -9.35 4.66
C GLU A 142 12.76 -8.10 5.06
N VAL A 143 13.41 -7.22 5.79
CA VAL A 143 12.83 -5.96 6.26
C VAL A 143 13.62 -4.81 5.66
N MET A 144 12.96 -3.97 4.89
CA MET A 144 13.53 -2.76 4.32
C MET A 144 12.99 -1.54 5.06
N LEU A 145 13.89 -0.77 5.65
CA LEU A 145 13.59 0.53 6.25
C LEU A 145 14.00 1.63 5.26
N ILE A 146 13.09 2.54 4.97
CA ILE A 146 13.28 3.66 4.03
C ILE A 146 13.16 4.96 4.80
N ARG A 147 14.18 5.82 4.68
CA ARG A 147 14.26 7.13 5.33
C ARG A 147 14.01 8.23 4.31
N GLY A 148 12.74 8.59 4.14
CA GLY A 148 12.28 9.58 3.16
C GLY A 148 12.18 9.01 1.74
N SER A 149 13.26 8.52 1.15
CA SER A 149 13.29 7.96 -0.19
C SER A 149 14.03 6.62 -0.24
N PHE A 150 13.80 5.83 -1.31
CA PHE A 150 14.44 4.53 -1.52
C PHE A 150 15.98 4.60 -1.58
N GLU A 151 16.56 5.74 -1.96
CA GLU A 151 18.00 5.96 -1.96
C GLU A 151 18.61 5.85 -0.56
N ASN A 152 17.81 6.14 0.47
CA ASN A 152 18.18 6.05 1.88
C ASN A 152 17.54 4.82 2.55
N SER A 153 17.54 3.69 1.87
CA SER A 153 17.00 2.45 2.40
C SER A 153 18.09 1.54 2.94
N GLN A 154 17.70 0.74 3.93
CA GLN A 154 18.51 -0.35 4.49
C GLN A 154 17.66 -1.61 4.55
N VAL A 155 18.30 -2.77 4.29
CA VAL A 155 17.64 -4.07 4.37
C VAL A 155 18.32 -4.92 5.43
N VAL A 156 17.53 -5.46 6.35
CA VAL A 156 17.96 -6.37 7.42
C VAL A 156 17.05 -7.58 7.43
N ARG A 157 17.58 -8.77 7.74
CA ARG A 157 16.78 -9.96 7.95
C ARG A 157 16.35 -10.06 9.40
N ALA A 158 15.10 -10.46 9.61
CA ALA A 158 14.58 -10.76 10.93
C ALA A 158 15.28 -11.98 11.52
N ASN A 159 15.57 -11.92 12.82
CA ASN A 159 16.16 -13.02 13.57
C ASN A 159 15.14 -14.15 13.85
N ALA A 160 15.53 -15.16 14.63
CA ALA A 160 14.68 -16.30 14.98
C ALA A 160 13.38 -15.89 15.73
N GLN A 161 13.35 -14.73 16.36
CA GLN A 161 12.18 -14.15 17.04
C GLN A 161 11.35 -13.26 16.12
N GLY A 162 11.66 -13.17 14.81
CA GLY A 162 10.99 -12.31 13.86
C GLY A 162 11.31 -10.83 14.03
N ILE A 163 12.47 -10.48 14.59
CA ILE A 163 12.87 -9.11 14.91
C ILE A 163 13.98 -8.66 13.96
N ALA A 164 13.77 -7.58 13.24
CA ALA A 164 14.81 -6.85 12.52
C ALA A 164 15.13 -5.54 13.26
N THR A 165 16.40 -5.22 13.40
CA THR A 165 16.88 -4.04 14.14
C THR A 165 17.74 -3.16 13.25
N PHE A 166 17.40 -1.87 13.19
CA PHE A 166 18.15 -0.81 12.49
C PHE A 166 18.70 0.16 13.53
N THR A 167 19.99 0.48 13.43
CA THR A 167 20.68 1.36 14.40
C THR A 167 21.21 2.62 13.72
N PHE A 168 20.97 3.77 14.34
CA PHE A 168 21.34 5.10 13.84
C PHE A 168 22.09 5.88 14.93
N PRO A 169 23.37 5.58 15.20
CA PRO A 169 24.09 6.11 16.36
C PRO A 169 24.20 7.64 16.38
N ASN A 170 24.19 8.30 15.22
CA ASN A 170 24.38 9.73 15.06
C ASN A 170 23.11 10.49 14.69
N GLU A 171 21.93 9.88 14.79
CA GLU A 171 20.71 10.53 14.36
C GLU A 171 20.08 11.37 15.44
N THR A 172 19.72 12.60 15.07
CA THR A 172 19.05 13.58 15.95
C THR A 172 17.67 13.98 15.46
N SER A 173 17.23 13.46 14.30
CA SER A 173 15.98 13.88 13.67
C SER A 173 14.83 12.92 13.95
N ASN A 174 13.66 13.49 14.15
CA ASN A 174 12.38 12.80 14.25
C ASN A 174 11.85 12.45 12.84
N ALA A 175 12.55 11.62 12.09
CA ALA A 175 12.16 11.26 10.73
C ALA A 175 11.14 10.09 10.74
N SER A 176 10.06 10.26 10.01
CA SER A 176 9.17 9.13 9.71
C SER A 176 9.88 8.16 8.77
N HIS A 177 9.78 6.89 9.07
CA HIS A 177 10.35 5.81 8.29
C HIS A 177 9.24 4.98 7.66
N TYR A 178 9.43 4.54 6.43
CA TYR A 178 8.62 3.52 5.80
C TYR A 178 9.28 2.16 5.97
N VAL A 179 8.48 1.16 6.26
CA VAL A 179 8.95 -0.22 6.43
C VAL A 179 8.22 -1.10 5.44
N TRP A 180 8.97 -1.79 4.59
CA TRP A 180 8.47 -2.91 3.82
C TRP A 180 9.03 -4.22 4.36
N VAL A 181 8.19 -5.23 4.42
CA VAL A 181 8.56 -6.58 4.86
C VAL A 181 8.22 -7.57 3.76
N LYS A 182 9.12 -8.51 3.51
CA LYS A 182 8.94 -9.62 2.60
C LYS A 182 9.22 -10.93 3.31
N ALA A 183 8.22 -11.78 3.43
CA ALA A 183 8.30 -13.10 4.02
C ALA A 183 7.74 -14.14 3.02
N GLY A 184 8.63 -14.75 2.23
CA GLY A 184 8.21 -15.56 1.09
C GLY A 184 7.41 -14.73 0.06
N PRO A 185 6.20 -15.15 -0.33
CA PRO A 185 5.35 -14.40 -1.23
C PRO A 185 4.59 -13.24 -0.57
N GLN A 186 4.62 -13.17 0.75
CA GLN A 186 3.90 -12.20 1.56
C GLN A 186 4.65 -10.86 1.61
N ILE A 187 3.91 -9.78 1.45
CA ILE A 187 4.42 -8.42 1.59
C ILE A 187 3.60 -7.73 2.67
N ALA A 188 4.26 -7.00 3.56
CA ALA A 188 3.59 -6.17 4.54
C ALA A 188 4.25 -4.79 4.61
N HIS A 189 3.52 -3.83 5.15
CA HIS A 189 3.95 -2.44 5.23
C HIS A 189 3.64 -1.88 6.62
N ALA A 190 4.53 -1.04 7.13
CA ALA A 190 4.31 -0.24 8.32
C ALA A 190 4.98 1.14 8.19
N ARG A 191 4.59 2.06 9.05
CA ARG A 191 5.32 3.31 9.27
C ARG A 191 5.95 3.26 10.66
N ALA A 192 7.21 3.64 10.75
CA ALA A 192 7.90 3.86 12.01
C ALA A 192 8.25 5.34 12.10
N GLY A 193 7.89 5.97 13.21
CA GLY A 193 8.23 7.36 13.51
C GLY A 193 8.56 7.47 14.98
N ASP A 194 9.17 8.58 15.38
CA ASP A 194 9.31 8.88 16.78
C ASP A 194 7.94 8.90 17.44
N ALA A 195 7.88 8.34 18.63
CA ALA A 195 6.66 8.21 19.43
C ALA A 195 6.07 9.58 19.81
N TYR A 196 5.56 10.30 18.83
CA TYR A 196 4.44 11.17 19.07
C TYR A 196 3.25 10.23 19.29
N TRP A 197 2.84 10.12 20.52
CA TRP A 197 1.61 9.47 20.93
C TRP A 197 0.43 10.18 20.23
N SER A 198 0.30 10.03 18.93
CA SER A 198 -0.94 10.38 18.27
C SER A 198 -1.88 9.19 18.49
N SER A 199 -3.09 9.48 18.91
CA SER A 199 -4.18 8.53 19.14
C SER A 199 -4.51 7.63 17.91
N TRP A 200 -3.82 7.80 16.80
CA TRP A 200 -3.93 7.08 15.54
C TRP A 200 -3.22 5.72 15.56
N SER A 201 -2.16 5.54 16.37
CA SER A 201 -1.48 4.25 16.49
C SER A 201 -2.34 3.14 17.11
N LYS A 202 -3.37 3.51 17.87
CA LYS A 202 -4.35 2.56 18.39
C LYS A 202 -5.34 2.04 17.36
N GLN A 203 -5.58 2.78 16.28
CA GLN A 203 -6.47 2.33 15.20
C GLN A 203 -5.79 1.35 14.24
N GLU A 204 -4.51 1.51 13.96
CA GLU A 204 -3.78 0.53 13.11
C GLU A 204 -3.64 -0.83 13.80
N LEU A 205 -3.47 -0.87 15.11
CA LEU A 205 -3.46 -2.14 15.86
C LEU A 205 -4.85 -2.80 15.93
N ALA A 206 -5.93 -2.04 15.84
CA ALA A 206 -7.29 -2.58 15.87
C ALA A 206 -7.69 -3.28 14.55
N TYR A 207 -7.08 -2.93 13.43
CA TYR A 207 -7.33 -3.61 12.14
C TYR A 207 -6.59 -4.95 11.99
N VAL A 208 -5.63 -5.23 12.86
CA VAL A 208 -4.85 -6.48 12.84
C VAL A 208 -5.45 -7.55 13.78
N LEU A 209 -6.39 -7.17 14.66
CA LEU A 209 -6.94 -8.04 15.71
C LEU A 209 -8.46 -8.32 15.62
N MET A 210 -9.11 -8.00 14.50
CA MET A 210 -10.52 -8.38 14.28
C MET A 210 -10.68 -9.27 13.07
#